data_fb5caa6cf652feba3e58dd2d10210184
#
_entry.id   fb5caa6cf652feba3e58dd2d10210184
#
_cell.length_a   1.000
_cell.length_b   1.000
_cell.length_c   1.000
_cell.angle_alpha   90.00
_cell.angle_beta   90.00
_cell.angle_gamma   90.00
#
_symmetry.space_group_name_H-M   'P 1'
#
loop_
_entity.id
_entity.type
_entity.pdbx_description
1 polymer ?
#
loop_
_entity_poly.entity_id
_entity_poly.type
_entity_poly.pdbx_seq_one_letter_code
_entity_poly.pdbx_strand_id
1 'polypeptide(L)'
;MQAALEMVASESNFSALSLRRVTRHAGVVPTAFYRHFRDMDDLGITLVDETFAELRAVLAAVDLPSLSIDGLIQHCIGLFAFHVCERRLLFQFLVRERYAGSAVLRDSIQTNLAALNGQLTHDLSQLGAYSTVNNADLALAADLVVNTVIATAERILDVARADAPVDTVVNDAERQLRLIFLGLSQWQSRPQTGYSTGDGAA
;
A
#
# COMPACT_ATOMS: atom_id res chain seq x y z
N MET A 1 15.42 -13.47 -3.08
CA MET A 1 14.60 -12.29 -2.71
C MET A 1 15.27 -11.47 -1.62
N GLN A 2 15.56 -12.02 -0.44
CA GLN A 2 16.20 -11.30 0.68
C GLN A 2 17.47 -10.55 0.28
N ALA A 3 18.40 -11.19 -0.45
CA ALA A 3 19.62 -10.59 -0.96
C ALA A 3 19.39 -9.34 -1.83
N ALA A 4 18.33 -9.32 -2.63
CA ALA A 4 17.99 -8.14 -3.45
C ALA A 4 17.51 -6.98 -2.56
N LEU A 5 16.69 -7.26 -1.55
CA LEU A 5 16.20 -6.25 -0.60
C LEU A 5 17.35 -5.63 0.22
N GLU A 6 18.28 -6.44 0.70
CA GLU A 6 19.47 -5.98 1.43
C GLU A 6 20.34 -5.06 0.57
N MET A 7 20.51 -5.40 -0.71
CA MET A 7 21.24 -4.57 -1.66
C MET A 7 20.51 -3.27 -1.99
N VAL A 8 19.20 -3.30 -2.17
CA VAL A 8 18.39 -2.06 -2.38
C VAL A 8 18.47 -1.14 -1.16
N ALA A 9 18.51 -1.70 0.05
CA ALA A 9 18.63 -0.90 1.27
C ALA A 9 19.97 -0.14 1.34
N SER A 10 21.04 -0.73 0.81
CA SER A 10 22.39 -0.12 0.78
C SER A 10 22.65 0.72 -0.48
N GLU A 11 21.88 0.51 -1.57
CA GLU A 11 22.04 1.17 -2.87
C GLU A 11 20.82 2.05 -3.20
N SER A 12 20.94 2.88 -4.23
CA SER A 12 19.97 3.94 -4.48
C SER A 12 18.62 3.43 -5.01
N ASN A 13 18.59 2.38 -5.85
CA ASN A 13 17.36 1.80 -6.42
C ASN A 13 17.56 0.37 -6.92
N PHE A 14 16.45 -0.34 -7.13
CA PHE A 14 16.44 -1.70 -7.64
C PHE A 14 16.96 -1.81 -9.08
N SER A 15 16.68 -0.83 -9.92
CA SER A 15 17.11 -0.81 -11.33
C SER A 15 18.62 -0.71 -11.49
N ALA A 16 19.36 -0.26 -10.47
CA ALA A 16 20.83 -0.26 -10.46
C ALA A 16 21.43 -1.63 -10.15
N LEU A 17 20.63 -2.58 -9.70
CA LEU A 17 21.09 -3.93 -9.38
C LEU A 17 21.25 -4.77 -10.65
N SER A 18 22.37 -5.49 -10.74
CA SER A 18 22.54 -6.50 -11.78
C SER A 18 22.32 -7.91 -11.21
N LEU A 19 21.77 -8.79 -12.05
CA LEU A 19 21.56 -10.19 -11.72
C LEU A 19 22.83 -10.85 -11.13
N ARG A 20 24.01 -10.56 -11.70
CA ARG A 20 25.28 -11.11 -11.22
C ARG A 20 25.61 -10.65 -9.80
N ARG A 21 25.27 -9.41 -9.44
CA ARG A 21 25.52 -8.89 -8.10
C ARG A 21 24.57 -9.54 -7.10
N VAL A 22 23.28 -9.62 -7.45
CA VAL A 22 22.25 -10.25 -6.60
C VAL A 22 22.56 -11.72 -6.37
N THR A 23 22.88 -12.48 -7.41
CA THR A 23 23.21 -13.92 -7.27
C THR A 23 24.49 -14.14 -6.48
N ARG A 24 25.51 -13.29 -6.65
CA ARG A 24 26.73 -13.34 -5.84
C ARG A 24 26.44 -13.05 -4.36
N HIS A 25 25.62 -12.02 -4.06
CA HIS A 25 25.24 -11.69 -2.70
C HIS A 25 24.42 -12.81 -2.04
N ALA A 26 23.55 -13.44 -2.83
CA ALA A 26 22.75 -14.59 -2.38
C ALA A 26 23.54 -15.90 -2.27
N GLY A 27 24.78 -15.95 -2.70
CA GLY A 27 25.59 -17.17 -2.70
C GLY A 27 25.12 -18.25 -3.69
N VAL A 28 24.40 -17.86 -4.76
CA VAL A 28 23.84 -18.78 -5.76
C VAL A 28 24.45 -18.55 -7.14
N VAL A 29 24.44 -19.58 -7.97
CA VAL A 29 24.85 -19.46 -9.38
C VAL A 29 23.74 -18.82 -10.23
N PRO A 30 24.05 -18.06 -11.30
CA PRO A 30 23.04 -17.44 -12.16
C PRO A 30 22.00 -18.40 -12.72
N THR A 31 22.36 -19.64 -13.01
CA THR A 31 21.43 -20.68 -13.48
C THR A 31 20.34 -21.02 -12.45
N ALA A 32 20.63 -20.91 -11.15
CA ALA A 32 19.63 -21.10 -10.10
C ALA A 32 18.62 -19.96 -10.06
N PHE A 33 19.04 -18.73 -10.36
CA PHE A 33 18.14 -17.58 -10.49
C PHE A 33 17.10 -17.83 -11.60
N TYR A 34 17.53 -18.23 -12.78
CA TYR A 34 16.65 -18.45 -13.94
C TYR A 34 15.67 -19.62 -13.78
N ARG A 35 15.77 -20.41 -12.73
CA ARG A 35 14.75 -21.40 -12.37
C ARG A 35 13.50 -20.76 -11.74
N HIS A 36 13.63 -19.56 -11.17
CA HIS A 36 12.60 -18.88 -10.40
C HIS A 36 12.14 -17.59 -11.05
N PHE A 37 13.05 -16.86 -11.71
CA PHE A 37 12.79 -15.53 -12.28
C PHE A 37 13.36 -15.46 -13.69
N ARG A 38 12.63 -14.83 -14.60
CA ARG A 38 13.05 -14.61 -15.98
C ARG A 38 14.17 -13.56 -16.08
N ASP A 39 14.03 -12.50 -15.29
CA ASP A 39 14.94 -11.36 -15.24
C ASP A 39 14.80 -10.61 -13.90
N MET A 40 15.45 -9.47 -13.77
CA MET A 40 15.39 -8.64 -12.56
C MET A 40 14.01 -8.00 -12.37
N ASP A 41 13.30 -7.62 -13.42
CA ASP A 41 11.96 -7.05 -13.33
C ASP A 41 10.97 -8.10 -12.79
N ASP A 42 11.07 -9.35 -13.24
CA ASP A 42 10.26 -10.47 -12.74
C ASP A 42 10.49 -10.73 -11.24
N LEU A 43 11.74 -10.64 -10.78
CA LEU A 43 12.05 -10.68 -9.34
C LEU A 43 11.41 -9.50 -8.61
N GLY A 44 11.48 -8.29 -9.16
CA GLY A 44 10.90 -7.09 -8.56
C GLY A 44 9.37 -7.16 -8.48
N ILE A 45 8.70 -7.60 -9.55
CA ILE A 45 7.25 -7.82 -9.58
C ILE A 45 6.85 -8.85 -8.50
N THR A 46 7.59 -9.97 -8.42
CA THR A 46 7.33 -11.00 -7.41
C THR A 46 7.42 -10.43 -6.00
N LEU A 47 8.41 -9.58 -5.71
CA LEU A 47 8.53 -8.89 -4.42
C LEU A 47 7.33 -7.99 -4.14
N VAL A 48 6.87 -7.23 -5.13
CA VAL A 48 5.66 -6.39 -5.02
C VAL A 48 4.45 -7.26 -4.72
N ASP A 49 4.18 -8.26 -5.54
CA ASP A 49 2.98 -9.08 -5.45
C ASP A 49 2.89 -9.87 -4.14
N GLU A 50 4.01 -10.44 -3.66
CA GLU A 50 4.05 -11.12 -2.36
C GLU A 50 3.76 -10.16 -1.22
N THR A 51 4.30 -8.94 -1.24
CA THR A 51 4.04 -7.95 -0.20
C THR A 51 2.57 -7.59 -0.12
N PHE A 52 1.95 -7.32 -1.27
CA PHE A 52 0.53 -7.00 -1.30
C PHE A 52 -0.35 -8.21 -0.97
N ALA A 53 0.07 -9.42 -1.30
CA ALA A 53 -0.62 -10.65 -0.88
C ALA A 53 -0.57 -10.84 0.64
N GLU A 54 0.60 -10.61 1.28
CA GLU A 54 0.74 -10.63 2.74
C GLU A 54 -0.16 -9.57 3.40
N LEU A 55 -0.18 -8.33 2.89
CA LEU A 55 -1.05 -7.26 3.40
C LEU A 55 -2.54 -7.63 3.31
N ARG A 56 -2.98 -8.16 2.16
CA ARG A 56 -4.36 -8.61 1.98
C ARG A 56 -4.72 -9.74 2.94
N ALA A 57 -3.82 -10.70 3.17
CA ALA A 57 -4.03 -11.80 4.10
C ALA A 57 -4.18 -11.31 5.55
N VAL A 58 -3.37 -10.33 5.97
CA VAL A 58 -3.49 -9.70 7.29
C VAL A 58 -4.83 -8.99 7.45
N LEU A 59 -5.26 -8.22 6.46
CA LEU A 59 -6.55 -7.51 6.48
C LEU A 59 -7.73 -8.48 6.47
N ALA A 60 -7.67 -9.55 5.68
CA ALA A 60 -8.73 -10.56 5.61
C ALA A 60 -8.90 -11.37 6.91
N ALA A 61 -7.88 -11.43 7.76
CA ALA A 61 -7.94 -12.11 9.05
C ALA A 61 -8.64 -11.29 10.15
N VAL A 62 -8.97 -10.01 9.88
CA VAL A 62 -9.64 -9.12 10.83
C VAL A 62 -11.14 -9.44 10.85
N ASP A 63 -11.67 -9.78 12.03
CA ASP A 63 -13.10 -9.99 12.24
C ASP A 63 -13.84 -8.64 12.32
N LEU A 64 -14.20 -8.12 11.15
CA LEU A 64 -14.86 -6.81 10.99
C LEU A 64 -16.16 -6.66 11.79
N PRO A 65 -17.07 -7.68 11.87
CA PRO A 65 -18.35 -7.54 12.56
C PRO A 65 -18.24 -7.40 14.08
N SER A 66 -17.14 -7.81 14.70
CA SER A 66 -16.98 -7.84 16.16
C SER A 66 -16.45 -6.54 16.76
N LEU A 67 -15.92 -5.62 15.93
CA LEU A 67 -15.25 -4.40 16.36
C LEU A 67 -16.08 -3.14 16.04
N SER A 68 -16.01 -2.15 16.93
CA SER A 68 -16.41 -0.79 16.58
C SER A 68 -15.46 -0.22 15.52
N ILE A 69 -15.87 0.81 14.79
CA ILE A 69 -15.01 1.49 13.79
C ILE A 69 -13.68 1.94 14.43
N ASP A 70 -13.73 2.47 15.66
CA ASP A 70 -12.52 2.87 16.40
C ASP A 70 -11.63 1.68 16.72
N GLY A 71 -12.19 0.59 17.20
CA GLY A 71 -11.45 -0.64 17.49
C GLY A 71 -10.85 -1.25 16.22
N LEU A 72 -11.57 -1.20 15.11
CA LEU A 72 -11.08 -1.65 13.81
C LEU A 72 -9.89 -0.82 13.33
N ILE A 73 -9.99 0.52 13.40
CA ILE A 73 -8.90 1.43 13.02
C ILE A 73 -7.65 1.13 13.85
N GLN A 74 -7.79 1.08 15.17
CA GLN A 74 -6.67 0.79 16.09
C GLN A 74 -6.01 -0.56 15.77
N HIS A 75 -6.83 -1.59 15.60
CA HIS A 75 -6.33 -2.93 15.31
C HIS A 75 -5.60 -2.99 13.96
N CYS A 76 -6.21 -2.47 12.89
CA CYS A 76 -5.62 -2.49 11.55
C CYS A 76 -4.33 -1.66 11.47
N ILE A 77 -4.31 -0.45 12.06
CA ILE A 77 -3.10 0.39 12.02
C ILE A 77 -1.99 -0.19 12.91
N GLY A 78 -2.33 -0.76 14.06
CA GLY A 78 -1.35 -1.45 14.91
C GLY A 78 -0.71 -2.65 14.21
N LEU A 79 -1.51 -3.51 13.57
CA LEU A 79 -1.02 -4.64 12.77
C LEU A 79 -0.18 -4.17 11.58
N PHE A 80 -0.62 -3.13 10.88
CA PHE A 80 0.11 -2.57 9.76
C PHE A 80 1.47 -2.02 10.20
N ALA A 81 1.52 -1.23 11.27
CA ALA A 81 2.75 -0.67 11.79
C ALA A 81 3.74 -1.77 12.23
N PHE A 82 3.24 -2.79 12.92
CA PHE A 82 4.02 -3.98 13.27
C PHE A 82 4.61 -4.64 12.01
N HIS A 83 3.78 -4.84 10.97
CA HIS A 83 4.20 -5.47 9.72
C HIS A 83 5.26 -4.64 8.97
N VAL A 84 5.11 -3.32 8.93
CA VAL A 84 6.11 -2.40 8.35
C VAL A 84 7.45 -2.51 9.08
N CYS A 85 7.44 -2.59 10.42
CA CYS A 85 8.66 -2.74 11.22
C CYS A 85 9.34 -4.09 10.98
N GLU A 86 8.59 -5.19 11.01
CA GLU A 86 9.10 -6.55 10.79
C GLU A 86 9.63 -6.76 9.37
N ARG A 87 8.97 -6.16 8.38
CA ARG A 87 9.31 -6.29 6.95
C ARG A 87 9.97 -5.03 6.38
N ARG A 88 10.74 -4.31 7.21
CA ARG A 88 11.29 -2.99 6.90
C ARG A 88 11.93 -2.88 5.52
N LEU A 89 12.78 -3.83 5.13
CA LEU A 89 13.47 -3.80 3.84
C LEU A 89 12.50 -3.86 2.65
N LEU A 90 11.43 -4.63 2.81
CA LEU A 90 10.40 -4.80 1.79
C LEU A 90 9.58 -3.52 1.60
N PHE A 91 9.18 -2.88 2.71
CA PHE A 91 8.47 -1.59 2.64
C PHE A 91 9.38 -0.47 2.14
N GLN A 92 10.68 -0.46 2.50
CA GLN A 92 11.65 0.47 1.92
C GLN A 92 11.76 0.31 0.40
N PHE A 93 11.77 -0.94 -0.08
CA PHE A 93 11.74 -1.24 -1.51
C PHE A 93 10.47 -0.67 -2.15
N LEU A 94 9.28 -0.97 -1.64
CA LEU A 94 8.01 -0.49 -2.21
C LEU A 94 7.94 1.04 -2.27
N VAL A 95 8.28 1.72 -1.18
CA VAL A 95 8.24 3.19 -1.09
C VAL A 95 9.18 3.83 -2.12
N ARG A 96 10.39 3.28 -2.27
CA ARG A 96 11.35 3.79 -3.25
C ARG A 96 10.93 3.53 -4.69
N GLU A 97 10.57 2.28 -5.00
CA GLU A 97 10.26 1.88 -6.36
C GLU A 97 8.94 2.45 -6.87
N ARG A 98 8.04 2.87 -5.99
CA ARG A 98 6.81 3.59 -6.34
C ARG A 98 7.08 4.86 -7.15
N TYR A 99 8.19 5.55 -6.89
CA TYR A 99 8.55 6.82 -7.54
C TYR A 99 9.76 6.70 -8.47
N ALA A 100 10.79 5.98 -8.05
CA ALA A 100 12.07 5.88 -8.74
C ALA A 100 12.30 4.56 -9.50
N GLY A 101 11.40 3.60 -9.36
CA GLY A 101 11.48 2.29 -10.00
C GLY A 101 11.37 2.30 -11.52
N SER A 102 11.62 1.15 -12.15
CA SER A 102 11.32 0.94 -13.56
C SER A 102 9.83 1.14 -13.84
N ALA A 103 9.44 1.45 -15.09
CA ALA A 103 8.03 1.58 -15.45
C ALA A 103 7.24 0.32 -15.05
N VAL A 104 7.82 -0.85 -15.28
CA VAL A 104 7.21 -2.16 -14.95
C VAL A 104 6.91 -2.30 -13.45
N LEU A 105 7.84 -1.89 -12.58
CA LEU A 105 7.63 -1.94 -11.12
C LEU A 105 6.61 -0.91 -10.66
N ARG A 106 6.66 0.32 -11.20
CA ARG A 106 5.65 1.34 -10.89
C ARG A 106 4.25 0.87 -11.26
N ASP A 107 4.09 0.28 -12.46
CA ASP A 107 2.80 -0.23 -12.95
C ASP A 107 2.30 -1.40 -12.08
N SER A 108 3.18 -2.32 -11.66
CA SER A 108 2.82 -3.40 -10.73
C SER A 108 2.36 -2.84 -9.38
N ILE A 109 3.08 -1.88 -8.80
CA ILE A 109 2.70 -1.24 -7.53
C ILE A 109 1.34 -0.53 -7.67
N GLN A 110 1.14 0.25 -8.74
CA GLN A 110 -0.12 0.96 -8.99
C GLN A 110 -1.30 0.00 -9.17
N THR A 111 -1.09 -1.10 -9.88
CA THR A 111 -2.11 -2.15 -10.07
C THR A 111 -2.53 -2.76 -8.73
N ASN A 112 -1.57 -3.08 -7.86
CA ASN A 112 -1.85 -3.62 -6.54
C ASN A 112 -2.55 -2.59 -5.62
N LEU A 113 -2.15 -1.32 -5.67
CA LEU A 113 -2.83 -0.23 -4.92
C LEU A 113 -4.26 -0.02 -5.40
N ALA A 114 -4.49 -0.05 -6.72
CA ALA A 114 -5.83 0.04 -7.30
C ALA A 114 -6.72 -1.13 -6.87
N ALA A 115 -6.16 -2.34 -6.80
CA ALA A 115 -6.88 -3.52 -6.31
C ALA A 115 -7.26 -3.39 -4.83
N LEU A 116 -6.36 -2.87 -3.97
CA LEU A 116 -6.68 -2.58 -2.56
C LEU A 116 -7.77 -1.52 -2.43
N ASN A 117 -7.70 -0.45 -3.21
CA ASN A 117 -8.71 0.61 -3.24
C ASN A 117 -10.09 0.03 -3.65
N GLY A 118 -10.13 -0.77 -4.72
CA GLY A 118 -11.36 -1.43 -5.18
C GLY A 118 -11.95 -2.36 -4.12
N GLN A 119 -11.13 -3.15 -3.44
CA GLN A 119 -11.58 -4.02 -2.35
C GLN A 119 -12.15 -3.20 -1.19
N LEU A 120 -11.45 -2.18 -0.72
CA LEU A 120 -11.92 -1.31 0.36
C LEU A 120 -13.22 -0.59 -0.01
N THR A 121 -13.34 -0.11 -1.26
CA THR A 121 -14.58 0.51 -1.77
C THR A 121 -15.74 -0.48 -1.70
N HIS A 122 -15.50 -1.73 -2.13
CA HIS A 122 -16.50 -2.79 -2.04
C HIS A 122 -16.90 -3.06 -0.58
N ASP A 123 -15.94 -3.23 0.31
CA ASP A 123 -16.18 -3.53 1.72
C ASP A 123 -16.98 -2.39 2.39
N LEU A 124 -16.63 -1.12 2.11
CA LEU A 124 -17.37 0.05 2.59
C LEU A 124 -18.82 0.05 2.07
N SER A 125 -19.05 -0.37 0.82
CA SER A 125 -20.41 -0.45 0.24
C SER A 125 -21.30 -1.49 0.92
N GLN A 126 -20.71 -2.51 1.54
CA GLN A 126 -21.46 -3.54 2.28
C GLN A 126 -21.84 -3.09 3.70
N LEU A 127 -21.26 -2.01 4.21
CA LEU A 127 -21.59 -1.48 5.53
C LEU A 127 -22.86 -0.64 5.47
N GLY A 128 -23.89 -1.05 6.20
CA GLY A 128 -25.20 -0.33 6.26
C GLY A 128 -25.07 1.13 6.68
N ALA A 129 -24.02 1.48 7.44
CA ALA A 129 -23.73 2.84 7.86
C ALA A 129 -23.48 3.81 6.69
N TYR A 130 -23.07 3.30 5.51
CA TYR A 130 -22.74 4.11 4.32
C TYR A 130 -23.68 3.86 3.15
N SER A 131 -24.84 3.27 3.39
CA SER A 131 -25.84 2.91 2.35
C SER A 131 -26.39 4.11 1.54
N THR A 132 -26.24 5.33 2.06
CA THR A 132 -26.64 6.58 1.38
C THR A 132 -25.51 7.23 0.59
N VAL A 133 -24.29 6.72 0.69
CA VAL A 133 -23.13 7.24 -0.02
C VAL A 133 -22.99 6.51 -1.36
N ASN A 134 -22.85 7.27 -2.45
CA ASN A 134 -22.68 6.67 -3.77
C ASN A 134 -21.27 6.01 -3.91
N ASN A 135 -21.14 5.11 -4.89
CA ASN A 135 -19.93 4.35 -5.08
C ASN A 135 -18.70 5.21 -5.45
N ALA A 136 -18.89 6.33 -6.11
CA ALA A 136 -17.79 7.25 -6.45
C ALA A 136 -17.23 7.93 -5.20
N ASP A 137 -18.09 8.37 -4.29
CA ASP A 137 -17.68 8.98 -3.03
C ASP A 137 -17.05 7.94 -2.07
N LEU A 138 -17.55 6.68 -2.09
CA LEU A 138 -16.90 5.58 -1.37
C LEU A 138 -15.49 5.30 -1.91
N ALA A 139 -15.30 5.34 -3.23
CA ALA A 139 -13.99 5.16 -3.85
C ALA A 139 -13.03 6.30 -3.47
N LEU A 140 -13.50 7.55 -3.37
CA LEU A 140 -12.70 8.67 -2.86
C LEU A 140 -12.30 8.48 -1.40
N ALA A 141 -13.21 8.00 -0.55
CA ALA A 141 -12.88 7.70 0.84
C ALA A 141 -11.86 6.57 0.94
N ALA A 142 -12.01 5.50 0.15
CA ALA A 142 -11.04 4.41 0.07
C ALA A 142 -9.66 4.92 -0.38
N ASP A 143 -9.60 5.83 -1.36
CA ASP A 143 -8.34 6.44 -1.82
C ASP A 143 -7.67 7.25 -0.72
N LEU A 144 -8.43 8.03 0.05
CA LEU A 144 -7.92 8.76 1.21
C LEU A 144 -7.34 7.82 2.28
N VAL A 145 -8.00 6.70 2.56
CA VAL A 145 -7.52 5.67 3.48
C VAL A 145 -6.21 5.07 2.98
N VAL A 146 -6.17 4.62 1.72
CA VAL A 146 -4.96 4.01 1.12
C VAL A 146 -3.79 4.99 1.14
N ASN A 147 -4.01 6.26 0.77
CA ASN A 147 -2.96 7.28 0.81
C ASN A 147 -2.48 7.57 2.24
N THR A 148 -3.38 7.58 3.22
CA THR A 148 -3.01 7.71 4.65
C THR A 148 -2.13 6.56 5.10
N VAL A 149 -2.47 5.32 4.73
CA VAL A 149 -1.68 4.13 5.07
C VAL A 149 -0.30 4.17 4.43
N ILE A 150 -0.19 4.60 3.17
CA ILE A 150 1.10 4.75 2.48
C ILE A 150 1.98 5.79 3.19
N ALA A 151 1.43 6.99 3.46
CA ALA A 151 2.14 8.03 4.18
C ALA A 151 2.57 7.59 5.59
N THR A 152 1.76 6.76 6.24
CA THR A 152 2.09 6.15 7.53
C THR A 152 3.29 5.21 7.41
N ALA A 153 3.35 4.35 6.38
CA ALA A 153 4.51 3.48 6.14
C ALA A 153 5.79 4.30 5.94
N GLU A 154 5.75 5.36 5.13
CA GLU A 154 6.88 6.25 4.89
C GLU A 154 7.38 6.87 6.22
N ARG A 155 6.47 7.41 7.03
CA ARG A 155 6.81 8.00 8.34
C ARG A 155 7.38 6.97 9.32
N ILE A 156 6.82 5.76 9.38
CA ILE A 156 7.34 4.67 10.23
C ILE A 156 8.77 4.34 9.82
N LEU A 157 9.06 4.22 8.52
CA LEU A 157 10.40 3.94 8.02
C LEU A 157 11.39 5.06 8.36
N ASP A 158 10.96 6.31 8.37
CA ASP A 158 11.80 7.46 8.70
C ASP A 158 12.12 7.50 10.20
N VAL A 159 11.13 7.37 11.08
CA VAL A 159 11.37 7.34 12.54
C VAL A 159 12.18 6.12 12.97
N ALA A 160 11.97 4.97 12.32
CA ALA A 160 12.73 3.76 12.57
C ALA A 160 14.22 3.87 12.14
N ARG A 161 14.56 4.72 11.16
CA ARG A 161 15.97 5.06 10.85
C ARG A 161 16.61 5.90 11.93
N ALA A 162 15.83 6.75 12.60
CA ALA A 162 16.29 7.60 13.68
C ALA A 162 16.24 6.92 15.05
N ASP A 163 15.93 5.62 15.09
CA ASP A 163 15.74 4.83 16.31
C ASP A 163 14.72 5.46 17.29
N ALA A 164 13.71 6.14 16.70
CA ALA A 164 12.66 6.82 17.44
C ALA A 164 11.38 5.95 17.53
N PRO A 165 10.55 6.13 18.57
CA PRO A 165 9.33 5.35 18.75
C PRO A 165 8.29 5.65 17.67
N VAL A 166 7.61 4.62 17.18
CA VAL A 166 6.59 4.72 16.12
C VAL A 166 5.21 5.13 16.65
N ASP A 167 5.01 5.18 17.97
CA ASP A 167 3.72 5.40 18.59
C ASP A 167 3.04 6.70 18.16
N THR A 168 3.82 7.78 18.01
CA THR A 168 3.28 9.06 17.54
C THR A 168 2.74 8.94 16.11
N VAL A 169 3.45 8.21 15.24
CA VAL A 169 3.03 8.00 13.85
C VAL A 169 1.75 7.17 13.79
N VAL A 170 1.67 6.11 14.62
CA VAL A 170 0.48 5.25 14.76
C VAL A 170 -0.72 6.06 15.23
N ASN A 171 -0.57 6.82 16.33
CA ASN A 171 -1.64 7.67 16.87
C ASN A 171 -2.14 8.72 15.87
N ASP A 172 -1.24 9.33 15.10
CA ASP A 172 -1.61 10.29 14.06
C ASP A 172 -2.41 9.61 12.94
N ALA A 173 -1.98 8.41 12.49
CA ALA A 173 -2.68 7.66 11.48
C ALA A 173 -4.09 7.26 11.92
N GLU A 174 -4.24 6.78 13.16
CA GLU A 174 -5.55 6.48 13.76
C GLU A 174 -6.48 7.70 13.75
N ARG A 175 -5.96 8.88 14.13
CA ARG A 175 -6.73 10.13 14.15
C ARG A 175 -7.14 10.55 12.74
N GLN A 176 -6.24 10.43 11.76
CA GLN A 176 -6.55 10.73 10.35
C GLN A 176 -7.64 9.80 9.81
N LEU A 177 -7.55 8.50 10.06
CA LEU A 177 -8.59 7.56 9.63
C LEU A 177 -9.94 7.83 10.33
N ARG A 178 -9.94 8.14 11.62
CA ARG A 178 -11.17 8.55 12.32
C ARG A 178 -11.82 9.76 11.67
N LEU A 179 -11.05 10.78 11.29
CA LEU A 179 -11.56 11.95 10.60
C LEU A 179 -12.20 11.58 9.26
N ILE A 180 -11.58 10.66 8.49
CA ILE A 180 -12.12 10.19 7.21
C ILE A 180 -13.47 9.47 7.45
N PHE A 181 -13.52 8.51 8.36
CA PHE A 181 -14.74 7.73 8.61
C PHE A 181 -15.86 8.55 9.27
N LEU A 182 -15.53 9.48 10.17
CA LEU A 182 -16.50 10.44 10.72
C LEU A 182 -17.06 11.35 9.64
N GLY A 183 -16.19 11.88 8.74
CA GLY A 183 -16.62 12.66 7.60
C GLY A 183 -17.54 11.87 6.68
N LEU A 184 -17.16 10.61 6.37
CA LEU A 184 -17.95 9.72 5.52
C LEU A 184 -19.33 9.42 6.11
N SER A 185 -19.44 9.24 7.44
CA SER A 185 -20.73 8.97 8.12
C SER A 185 -21.73 10.14 8.04
N GLN A 186 -21.24 11.35 7.80
CA GLN A 186 -22.05 12.57 7.64
C GLN A 186 -22.14 13.01 6.17
N TRP A 187 -21.51 12.26 5.27
CA TRP A 187 -21.43 12.63 3.86
C TRP A 187 -22.77 12.43 3.15
N GLN A 188 -23.14 13.44 2.38
CA GLN A 188 -24.30 13.37 1.48
C GLN A 188 -23.79 13.49 0.05
N SER A 189 -23.92 12.41 -0.69
CA SER A 189 -23.53 12.38 -2.10
C SER A 189 -24.36 13.37 -2.91
N ARG A 190 -23.68 14.23 -3.68
CA ARG A 190 -24.35 15.14 -4.62
C ARG A 190 -24.66 14.39 -5.91
N PRO A 191 -25.79 14.71 -6.60
CA PRO A 191 -25.97 14.24 -7.95
C PRO A 191 -24.78 14.67 -8.80
N GLN A 192 -24.20 13.75 -9.58
CA GLN A 192 -23.13 14.10 -10.52
C GLN A 192 -23.72 15.06 -11.57
N THR A 193 -23.45 16.35 -11.43
CA THR A 193 -23.64 17.30 -12.51
C THR A 193 -22.55 16.99 -13.54
N GLY A 194 -22.95 16.29 -14.61
CA GLY A 194 -22.07 16.09 -15.76
C GLY A 194 -21.60 17.46 -16.24
N TYR A 195 -20.30 17.68 -16.27
CA TYR A 195 -19.74 18.75 -17.06
C TYR A 195 -20.06 18.41 -18.52
N SER A 196 -21.16 18.96 -19.03
CA SER A 196 -21.40 19.05 -20.46
C SER A 196 -20.26 19.94 -20.99
N THR A 197 -19.29 19.32 -21.64
CA THR A 197 -18.42 20.04 -22.56
C THR A 197 -19.32 20.58 -23.63
N GLY A 198 -19.67 21.88 -23.48
CA GLY A 198 -20.46 22.60 -24.49
C GLY A 198 -19.75 22.50 -25.82
N ASP A 199 -20.35 21.73 -26.72
CA ASP A 199 -20.07 21.74 -28.12
C ASP A 199 -20.50 23.12 -28.67
N GLY A 200 -19.51 24.01 -28.74
CA GLY A 200 -19.65 25.33 -29.34
C GLY A 200 -19.56 25.19 -30.85
N ALA A 201 -20.68 24.84 -31.46
CA ALA A 201 -20.86 25.10 -32.89
C ALA A 201 -21.15 26.57 -33.11
N ALA A 202 -20.31 27.27 -33.83
CA ALA A 202 -20.64 28.33 -34.79
C ALA A 202 -19.36 28.66 -35.60
#